data_2790b37fdffaa49dc3a9cfac5c714514
#
_entry.id   2790b37fdffaa49dc3a9cfac5c714514
#
_cell.length_a   1.000
_cell.length_b   1.000
_cell.length_c   1.000
_cell.angle_alpha   90.00
_cell.angle_beta   90.00
_cell.angle_gamma   90.00
#
_symmetry.space_group_name_H-M   'P 1'
#
loop_
_entity.id
_entity.type
_entity.pdbx_description
1 polymer ?
#
loop_
_entity_poly.entity_id
_entity_poly.type
_entity_poly.pdbx_seq_one_letter_code
_entity_poly.pdbx_strand_id
1 'polypeptide(L)'
;MSLRNNIDEDYKKAIKNKEQDKTNTLRLIKSAIKDKDISTRTNENKEGISDQEILALLFSLIKQRKDSIEQFQKAGREDLIKNEQSEIDVINEYLPKQKSEDETIDIVNELIKKHNLENLKDMGKLMGFVKKDYLGEVDMGLVGKIAKSKLGN
;
A
#
# COMPACT_ATOMS: atom_id res chain seq x y z
N MET A 1 17.62 6.46 6.83
CA MET A 1 17.05 7.52 5.98
C MET A 1 15.53 7.34 5.91
N SER A 2 14.78 8.43 6.01
CA SER A 2 13.32 8.34 5.98
C SER A 2 12.82 7.96 4.59
N LEU A 3 11.61 7.40 4.51
CA LEU A 3 10.97 7.04 3.25
C LEU A 3 10.79 8.28 2.35
N ARG A 4 10.42 9.41 2.94
CA ARG A 4 10.28 10.69 2.26
C ARG A 4 11.60 11.08 1.57
N ASN A 5 12.71 10.99 2.28
CA ASN A 5 14.03 11.32 1.76
C ASN A 5 14.45 10.38 0.64
N ASN A 6 14.16 9.08 0.77
CA ASN A 6 14.45 8.10 -0.27
C ASN A 6 13.71 8.44 -1.57
N ILE A 7 12.44 8.79 -1.46
CA ILE A 7 11.62 9.17 -2.62
C ILE A 7 12.19 10.44 -3.28
N ASP A 8 12.56 11.44 -2.48
CA ASP A 8 13.14 12.69 -2.99
C ASP A 8 14.47 12.45 -3.72
N GLU A 9 15.34 11.63 -3.14
CA GLU A 9 16.64 11.31 -3.75
C GLU A 9 16.47 10.53 -5.06
N ASP A 10 15.55 9.55 -5.07
CA ASP A 10 15.28 8.76 -6.25
C ASP A 10 14.67 9.61 -7.38
N TYR A 11 13.83 10.58 -7.01
CA TYR A 11 13.28 11.53 -7.97
C TYR A 11 14.38 12.34 -8.66
N LYS A 12 15.33 12.85 -7.88
CA LYS A 12 16.49 13.59 -8.42
C LYS A 12 17.33 12.72 -9.34
N LYS A 13 17.59 11.47 -8.95
CA LYS A 13 18.33 10.51 -9.76
C LYS A 13 17.61 10.18 -11.07
N ALA A 14 16.29 9.98 -11.02
CA ALA A 14 15.50 9.66 -12.19
C ALA A 14 15.55 10.80 -13.21
N ILE A 15 15.47 12.05 -12.75
CA ILE A 15 15.60 13.23 -13.63
C ILE A 15 16.99 13.24 -14.27
N LYS A 16 18.03 13.06 -13.48
CA LYS A 16 19.42 13.07 -13.95
C LYS A 16 19.68 11.97 -14.97
N ASN A 17 19.11 10.79 -14.76
CA ASN A 17 19.28 9.62 -15.63
C ASN A 17 18.30 9.62 -16.81
N LYS A 18 17.44 10.62 -16.92
CA LYS A 18 16.45 10.77 -18.00
C LYS A 18 15.47 9.60 -18.06
N GLU A 19 15.14 9.02 -16.91
CA GLU A 19 14.15 7.95 -16.76
C GLU A 19 12.76 8.58 -16.68
N GLN A 20 12.15 8.86 -17.83
CA GLN A 20 10.92 9.64 -17.93
C GLN A 20 9.75 9.03 -17.17
N ASP A 21 9.50 7.73 -17.34
CA ASP A 21 8.37 7.05 -16.70
C ASP A 21 8.52 7.03 -15.19
N LYS A 22 9.72 6.73 -14.70
CA LYS A 22 10.03 6.73 -13.28
C LYS A 22 9.91 8.14 -12.69
N THR A 23 10.40 9.15 -13.39
CA THR A 23 10.29 10.56 -13.00
C THR A 23 8.82 10.96 -12.86
N ASN A 24 7.99 10.61 -13.82
CA ASN A 24 6.56 10.94 -13.81
C ASN A 24 5.86 10.28 -12.62
N THR A 25 6.13 9.00 -12.37
CA THR A 25 5.52 8.27 -11.26
C THR A 25 5.97 8.85 -9.90
N LEU A 26 7.27 9.14 -9.74
CA LEU A 26 7.78 9.73 -8.51
C LEU A 26 7.19 11.13 -8.27
N ARG A 27 6.97 11.90 -9.33
CA ARG A 27 6.30 13.19 -9.25
C ARG A 27 4.87 13.05 -8.72
N LEU A 28 4.13 12.06 -9.20
CA LEU A 28 2.77 11.75 -8.72
C LEU A 28 2.80 11.37 -7.24
N ILE A 29 3.73 10.54 -6.83
CA ILE A 29 3.90 10.14 -5.42
C ILE A 29 4.18 11.38 -4.56
N LYS A 30 5.13 12.21 -4.97
CA LYS A 30 5.48 13.43 -4.23
C LYS A 30 4.30 14.40 -4.11
N SER A 31 3.52 14.54 -5.18
CA SER A 31 2.31 15.37 -5.17
C SER A 31 1.28 14.84 -4.19
N ALA A 32 1.06 13.52 -4.17
CA ALA A 32 0.12 12.88 -3.25
C ALA A 32 0.56 13.06 -1.80
N ILE A 33 1.86 12.91 -1.52
CA ILE A 33 2.42 13.16 -0.18
C ILE A 33 2.20 14.61 0.24
N LYS A 34 2.49 15.55 -0.64
CA LYS A 34 2.33 16.98 -0.38
C LYS A 34 0.88 17.33 -0.09
N ASP A 35 -0.06 16.80 -0.87
CA ASP A 35 -1.50 17.02 -0.65
C ASP A 35 -1.93 16.49 0.72
N LYS A 36 -1.42 15.33 1.11
CA LYS A 36 -1.71 14.74 2.42
C LYS A 36 -1.06 15.55 3.54
N ASP A 37 0.17 16.01 3.36
CA ASP A 37 0.85 16.90 4.31
C ASP A 37 0.01 18.15 4.58
N ILE A 38 -0.51 18.76 3.53
CA ILE A 38 -1.32 19.97 3.63
C ILE A 38 -2.63 19.68 4.35
N SER A 39 -3.32 18.59 3.99
CA SER A 39 -4.63 18.25 4.57
C SER A 39 -4.54 17.88 6.05
N THR A 40 -3.39 17.37 6.52
CA THR A 40 -3.18 16.96 7.91
C THR A 40 -2.41 18.00 8.73
N ARG A 41 -2.03 19.11 8.13
CA ARG A 41 -1.24 20.15 8.79
C ARG A 41 -2.03 20.82 9.91
N THR A 42 -1.43 20.85 11.10
CA THR A 42 -1.96 21.58 12.26
C THR A 42 -0.87 22.47 12.83
N ASN A 43 -1.23 23.34 13.80
CA ASN A 43 -0.25 24.15 14.51
C ASN A 43 0.79 23.29 15.26
N GLU A 44 0.41 22.07 15.63
CA GLU A 44 1.25 21.12 16.35
C GLU A 44 2.07 20.23 15.43
N ASN A 45 1.54 19.90 14.23
CA ASN A 45 2.21 19.04 13.27
C ASN A 45 2.53 19.80 11.99
N LYS A 46 3.75 20.31 11.90
CA LYS A 46 4.26 21.03 10.72
C LYS A 46 5.22 20.18 9.88
N GLU A 47 5.60 19.01 10.37
CA GLU A 47 6.61 18.16 9.73
C GLU A 47 6.06 17.31 8.59
N GLY A 48 4.75 17.19 8.48
CA GLY A 48 4.10 16.37 7.47
C GLY A 48 3.78 14.96 7.98
N ILE A 49 3.33 14.10 7.07
CA ILE A 49 2.90 12.75 7.42
C ILE A 49 4.10 11.84 7.73
N SER A 50 3.86 10.84 8.58
CA SER A 50 4.86 9.86 8.97
C SER A 50 5.17 8.86 7.86
N ASP A 51 6.24 8.08 8.04
CA ASP A 51 6.58 6.99 7.11
C ASP A 51 5.43 5.97 7.01
N GLN A 52 4.77 5.64 8.11
CA GLN A 52 3.62 4.73 8.10
C GLN A 52 2.46 5.30 7.29
N GLU A 53 2.20 6.59 7.41
CA GLU A 53 1.16 7.26 6.61
C GLU A 53 1.53 7.31 5.13
N ILE A 54 2.82 7.46 4.81
CA ILE A 54 3.30 7.39 3.44
C ILE A 54 3.08 5.98 2.88
N LEU A 55 3.39 4.92 3.65
CA LEU A 55 3.15 3.55 3.23
C LEU A 55 1.67 3.30 2.94
N ALA A 56 0.78 3.77 3.83
CA ALA A 56 -0.67 3.66 3.63
C ALA A 56 -1.12 4.39 2.35
N LEU A 57 -0.55 5.56 2.09
CA LEU A 57 -0.81 6.34 0.87
C LEU A 57 -0.36 5.56 -0.37
N LEU A 58 0.84 4.98 -0.36
CA LEU A 58 1.36 4.19 -1.46
C LEU A 58 0.47 2.98 -1.75
N PHE A 59 -0.04 2.32 -0.72
CA PHE A 59 -1.01 1.23 -0.88
C PHE A 59 -2.27 1.68 -1.57
N SER A 60 -2.82 2.83 -1.18
CA SER A 60 -4.02 3.36 -1.82
C SER A 60 -3.77 3.69 -3.28
N LEU A 61 -2.59 4.20 -3.62
CA LEU A 61 -2.20 4.49 -5.01
C LEU A 61 -2.14 3.21 -5.85
N ILE A 62 -1.61 2.12 -5.29
CA ILE A 62 -1.57 0.82 -5.96
C ILE A 62 -2.99 0.28 -6.16
N LYS A 63 -3.83 0.35 -5.13
CA LYS A 63 -5.22 -0.11 -5.22
C LYS A 63 -5.99 0.60 -6.33
N GLN A 64 -5.87 1.91 -6.41
CA GLN A 64 -6.49 2.72 -7.46
C GLN A 64 -6.05 2.26 -8.85
N ARG A 65 -4.75 1.95 -9.00
CA ARG A 65 -4.21 1.49 -10.28
C ARG A 65 -4.65 0.08 -10.63
N LYS A 66 -4.75 -0.81 -9.66
CA LYS A 66 -5.29 -2.16 -9.88
C LYS A 66 -6.76 -2.10 -10.31
N ASP A 67 -7.55 -1.22 -9.69
CA ASP A 67 -8.94 -1.01 -10.08
C ASP A 67 -9.03 -0.49 -11.52
N SER A 68 -8.15 0.44 -11.89
CA SER A 68 -8.06 0.96 -13.26
C SER A 68 -7.67 -0.12 -14.25
N ILE A 69 -6.71 -0.98 -13.92
CA ILE A 69 -6.27 -2.11 -14.75
C ILE A 69 -7.47 -3.04 -15.02
N GLU A 70 -8.26 -3.34 -14.00
CA GLU A 70 -9.46 -4.17 -14.15
C GLU A 70 -10.44 -3.56 -15.16
N GLN A 71 -10.66 -2.25 -15.08
CA GLN A 71 -11.52 -1.55 -16.03
C GLN A 71 -10.95 -1.57 -17.46
N PHE A 72 -9.64 -1.35 -17.59
CA PHE A 72 -8.96 -1.36 -18.89
C PHE A 72 -8.94 -2.75 -19.52
N GLN A 73 -8.85 -3.82 -18.71
CA GLN A 73 -8.95 -5.19 -19.19
C GLN A 73 -10.32 -5.44 -19.82
N LYS A 74 -11.39 -4.97 -19.17
CA LYS A 74 -12.75 -5.07 -19.70
C LYS A 74 -12.93 -4.31 -21.02
N ALA A 75 -12.19 -3.21 -21.17
CA ALA A 75 -12.23 -2.35 -22.37
C ALA A 75 -11.23 -2.78 -23.45
N GLY A 76 -10.38 -3.78 -23.19
CA GLY A 76 -9.36 -4.23 -24.13
C GLY A 76 -8.22 -3.24 -24.37
N ARG A 77 -7.95 -2.34 -23.42
CA ARG A 77 -6.96 -1.27 -23.55
C ARG A 77 -5.62 -1.67 -22.93
N GLU A 78 -4.88 -2.57 -23.61
CA GLU A 78 -3.59 -3.06 -23.14
C GLU A 78 -2.53 -1.95 -22.99
N ASP A 79 -2.58 -0.92 -23.81
CA ASP A 79 -1.69 0.23 -23.75
C ASP A 79 -1.79 0.96 -22.40
N LEU A 80 -3.01 1.14 -21.90
CA LEU A 80 -3.27 1.78 -20.62
C LEU A 80 -2.90 0.87 -19.44
N ILE A 81 -3.10 -0.44 -19.58
CA ILE A 81 -2.71 -1.44 -18.59
C ILE A 81 -1.20 -1.39 -18.34
N LYS A 82 -0.40 -1.31 -19.41
CA LYS A 82 1.06 -1.22 -19.29
C LYS A 82 1.51 0.01 -18.51
N ASN A 83 0.88 1.16 -18.76
CA ASN A 83 1.19 2.39 -18.04
C ASN A 83 0.88 2.26 -16.55
N GLU A 84 -0.30 1.74 -16.21
CA GLU A 84 -0.70 1.51 -14.82
C GLU A 84 0.25 0.52 -14.13
N GLN A 85 0.60 -0.56 -14.81
CA GLN A 85 1.51 -1.57 -14.26
C GLN A 85 2.91 -0.99 -14.02
N SER A 86 3.41 -0.18 -14.94
CA SER A 86 4.70 0.50 -14.77
C SER A 86 4.71 1.39 -13.54
N GLU A 87 3.63 2.12 -13.30
CA GLU A 87 3.50 2.97 -12.11
C GLU A 87 3.45 2.13 -10.83
N ILE A 88 2.71 1.01 -10.84
CA ILE A 88 2.66 0.07 -9.71
C ILE A 88 4.06 -0.45 -9.39
N ASP A 89 4.84 -0.81 -10.40
CA ASP A 89 6.19 -1.35 -10.21
C ASP A 89 7.12 -0.34 -9.52
N VAL A 90 7.04 0.94 -9.89
CA VAL A 90 7.79 2.01 -9.24
C VAL A 90 7.35 2.18 -7.78
N ILE A 91 6.04 2.21 -7.53
CA ILE A 91 5.49 2.36 -6.17
C ILE A 91 5.93 1.18 -5.29
N ASN A 92 5.92 -0.04 -5.82
CA ASN A 92 6.31 -1.25 -5.08
C ASN A 92 7.77 -1.21 -4.61
N GLU A 93 8.64 -0.46 -5.26
CA GLU A 93 10.04 -0.33 -4.82
C GLU A 93 10.16 0.25 -3.40
N TYR A 94 9.15 0.98 -2.94
CA TYR A 94 9.14 1.63 -1.62
C TYR A 94 8.37 0.84 -0.56
N LEU A 95 7.72 -0.24 -0.96
CA LEU A 95 6.94 -1.06 -0.04
C LEU A 95 7.76 -2.24 0.47
N PRO A 96 7.51 -2.70 1.72
CA PRO A 96 8.09 -3.94 2.19
C PRO A 96 7.70 -5.09 1.27
N LYS A 97 8.51 -6.15 1.26
CA LYS A 97 8.21 -7.36 0.48
C LYS A 97 6.83 -7.87 0.89
N GLN A 98 5.94 -8.03 -0.09
CA GLN A 98 4.58 -8.48 0.16
C GLN A 98 4.56 -9.97 0.52
N LYS A 99 3.74 -10.30 1.51
CA LYS A 99 3.48 -11.69 1.87
C LYS A 99 2.61 -12.34 0.79
N SER A 100 2.91 -13.59 0.47
CA SER A 100 2.09 -14.40 -0.43
C SER A 100 0.74 -14.72 0.21
N GLU A 101 -0.20 -15.26 -0.57
CA GLU A 101 -1.49 -15.70 -0.06
C GLU A 101 -1.31 -16.73 1.05
N ASP A 102 -0.44 -17.75 0.83
CA ASP A 102 -0.16 -18.79 1.82
C ASP A 102 0.45 -18.20 3.10
N GLU A 103 1.41 -17.30 2.97
CA GLU A 103 2.00 -16.61 4.12
C GLU A 103 0.95 -15.79 4.87
N THR A 104 0.05 -15.14 4.15
CA THR A 104 -1.04 -14.35 4.73
C THR A 104 -2.02 -15.25 5.52
N ILE A 105 -2.35 -16.43 4.97
CA ILE A 105 -3.21 -17.41 5.65
C ILE A 105 -2.53 -17.85 6.96
N ASP A 106 -1.23 -18.14 6.93
CA ASP A 106 -0.48 -18.54 8.12
C ASP A 106 -0.49 -17.45 9.18
N ILE A 107 -0.30 -16.19 8.78
CA ILE A 107 -0.35 -15.03 9.69
C ILE A 107 -1.71 -14.94 10.36
N VAL A 108 -2.79 -15.03 9.58
CA VAL A 108 -4.17 -14.96 10.12
C VAL A 108 -4.41 -16.10 11.11
N ASN A 109 -4.06 -17.33 10.75
CA ASN A 109 -4.23 -18.49 11.61
C ASN A 109 -3.46 -18.35 12.93
N GLU A 110 -2.21 -17.88 12.85
CA GLU A 110 -1.35 -17.67 14.03
C GLU A 110 -1.95 -16.62 14.97
N LEU A 111 -2.44 -15.50 14.43
CA LEU A 111 -3.06 -14.44 15.23
C LEU A 111 -4.36 -14.90 15.88
N ILE A 112 -5.18 -15.65 15.16
CA ILE A 112 -6.43 -16.24 15.70
C ILE A 112 -6.10 -17.13 16.89
N LYS A 113 -5.10 -17.98 16.75
CA LYS A 113 -4.67 -18.90 17.80
C LYS A 113 -4.06 -18.17 18.99
N LYS A 114 -3.16 -17.21 18.72
CA LYS A 114 -2.44 -16.45 19.76
C LYS A 114 -3.39 -15.62 20.63
N HIS A 115 -4.42 -15.04 20.03
CA HIS A 115 -5.34 -14.13 20.72
C HIS A 115 -6.69 -14.77 21.04
N ASN A 116 -6.86 -16.07 20.80
CA ASN A 116 -8.08 -16.83 21.08
C ASN A 116 -9.33 -16.20 20.42
N LEU A 117 -9.21 -15.83 19.16
CA LEU A 117 -10.31 -15.24 18.40
C LEU A 117 -11.25 -16.35 17.93
N GLU A 118 -12.55 -16.19 18.11
CA GLU A 118 -13.52 -17.29 17.93
C GLU A 118 -14.55 -17.07 16.83
N ASN A 119 -14.97 -15.81 16.61
CA ASN A 119 -16.09 -15.55 15.70
C ASN A 119 -15.96 -14.20 14.98
N LEU A 120 -16.94 -13.88 14.13
CA LEU A 120 -16.94 -12.64 13.33
C LEU A 120 -16.87 -11.37 14.18
N LYS A 121 -17.30 -11.39 15.43
CA LYS A 121 -17.20 -10.25 16.33
C LYS A 121 -15.75 -9.88 16.61
N ASP A 122 -14.85 -10.85 16.51
CA ASP A 122 -13.41 -10.66 16.74
C ASP A 122 -12.67 -10.19 15.51
N MET A 123 -13.36 -10.06 14.38
CA MET A 123 -12.73 -9.63 13.11
C MET A 123 -12.05 -8.27 13.21
N GLY A 124 -12.67 -7.32 13.91
CA GLY A 124 -12.06 -5.99 14.14
C GLY A 124 -10.76 -6.08 14.91
N LYS A 125 -10.69 -6.96 15.92
CA LYS A 125 -9.47 -7.21 16.69
C LYS A 125 -8.38 -7.81 15.82
N LEU A 126 -8.75 -8.82 15.01
CA LEU A 126 -7.80 -9.46 14.09
C LEU A 126 -7.23 -8.46 13.10
N MET A 127 -8.07 -7.66 12.47
CA MET A 127 -7.63 -6.63 11.53
C MET A 127 -6.71 -5.61 12.19
N GLY A 128 -6.99 -5.24 13.44
CA GLY A 128 -6.14 -4.35 14.23
C GLY A 128 -4.76 -4.93 14.49
N PHE A 129 -4.68 -6.22 14.83
CA PHE A 129 -3.40 -6.90 15.06
C PHE A 129 -2.58 -7.00 13.76
N VAL A 130 -3.22 -7.34 12.66
CA VAL A 130 -2.56 -7.40 11.35
C VAL A 130 -2.03 -6.02 10.97
N LYS A 131 -2.83 -4.99 11.12
CA LYS A 131 -2.44 -3.62 10.80
C LYS A 131 -1.27 -3.15 11.66
N LYS A 132 -1.24 -3.55 12.92
CA LYS A 132 -0.16 -3.17 13.85
C LYS A 132 1.18 -3.81 13.46
N ASP A 133 1.17 -5.11 13.17
CA ASP A 133 2.40 -5.89 13.02
C ASP A 133 2.85 -6.06 11.55
N TYR A 134 1.91 -6.01 10.61
CA TYR A 134 2.16 -6.34 9.19
C TYR A 134 1.70 -5.25 8.23
N LEU A 135 1.50 -4.02 8.72
CA LEU A 135 1.09 -2.91 7.86
C LEU A 135 2.08 -2.76 6.70
N GLY A 136 1.56 -2.80 5.50
CA GLY A 136 2.37 -2.67 4.31
C GLY A 136 2.96 -3.97 3.77
N GLU A 137 2.88 -5.08 4.52
CA GLU A 137 3.42 -6.38 4.12
C GLU A 137 2.34 -7.32 3.58
N VAL A 138 1.08 -7.07 3.89
CA VAL A 138 -0.05 -7.90 3.48
C VAL A 138 -1.12 -7.07 2.79
N ASP A 139 -1.87 -7.73 1.89
CA ASP A 139 -3.07 -7.14 1.29
C ASP A 139 -4.21 -7.23 2.29
N MET A 140 -4.66 -6.10 2.83
CA MET A 140 -5.72 -6.06 3.85
C MET A 140 -7.05 -6.58 3.31
N GLY A 141 -7.34 -6.44 2.03
CA GLY A 141 -8.53 -7.03 1.41
C GLY A 141 -8.50 -8.55 1.46
N LEU A 142 -7.34 -9.15 1.17
CA LEU A 142 -7.12 -10.59 1.27
C LEU A 142 -7.23 -11.06 2.71
N VAL A 143 -6.64 -10.32 3.65
CA VAL A 143 -6.76 -10.61 5.09
C VAL A 143 -8.22 -10.65 5.51
N GLY A 144 -9.03 -9.68 5.06
CA GLY A 144 -10.46 -9.63 5.34
C GLY A 144 -11.21 -10.86 4.85
N LYS A 145 -10.92 -11.32 3.63
CA LYS A 145 -11.51 -12.54 3.07
C LYS A 145 -11.14 -13.78 3.87
N ILE A 146 -9.86 -13.93 4.19
CA ILE A 146 -9.36 -15.07 4.97
C ILE A 146 -9.96 -15.06 6.37
N ALA A 147 -9.98 -13.90 7.04
CA ALA A 147 -10.53 -13.73 8.37
C ALA A 147 -12.01 -14.10 8.41
N LYS A 148 -12.79 -13.63 7.44
CA LYS A 148 -14.21 -13.95 7.32
C LYS A 148 -14.44 -15.46 7.15
N SER A 149 -13.61 -16.12 6.34
CA SER A 149 -13.66 -17.56 6.13
C SER A 149 -13.35 -18.34 7.40
N LYS A 150 -12.33 -17.90 8.16
CA LYS A 150 -11.88 -18.60 9.38
C LYS A 150 -12.76 -18.33 10.59
N LEU A 151 -13.26 -17.10 10.76
CA LEU A 151 -14.05 -16.67 11.91
C LEU A 151 -15.57 -16.81 11.66
N GLY A 152 -15.99 -16.94 10.41
CA GLY A 152 -17.40 -17.02 10.04
C GLY A 152 -18.00 -18.41 10.18
N ASN A 153 -17.21 -19.41 10.48
CA ASN A 153 -17.67 -20.80 10.61
C ASN A 153 -17.83 -21.21 12.06
#